data_ae73b1179826e78734921facd044e025
#
_entry.id   ae73b1179826e78734921facd044e025
#
_cell.length_a   1.000
_cell.length_b   1.000
_cell.length_c   1.000
_cell.angle_alpha   90.00
_cell.angle_beta   90.00
_cell.angle_gamma   90.00
#
_symmetry.space_group_name_H-M   'P 1'
#
loop_
_entity.id
_entity.type
_entity.pdbx_description
1 polymer ?
#
loop_
_entity_poly.entity_id
_entity_poly.type
_entity_poly.pdbx_seq_one_letter_code
_entity_poly.pdbx_strand_id
1 'polypeptide(L)'
;FFRENLAFQQGEARKFSSEQTGTNSPTNGELGDGGRDNLLSKAGTEGQGTISSFNFPQITLWQRPMLTVKVGGQLIEALLDTGADDTVLEDIDLPGKWKPKMIGGIGGFIKVRQYDQIPIEICGKKAIGTVLVGPTPVNIIGRNMLTQIGCTLNFPISPIETVPVKLKPGMDGPKIKQWPLTEEKIRALTEICMEMEKEGKISKIGPDNPYNTPIFAIKKKDSTKWRKLVDFXELNKRTQDFWEVQLGIPHPAGLKKNKSVTILDVGDAYFSVPLDPDFRRYTAFTIPSTNNETPGIRYQYNVLPQGWKGSPAIFQASMTKILEPFRMKNPEIVIYQYVDDLYVGSDLEIEQHRAKIEELREHLLRWGFTTPDKKHQKEPPFLWMGYELHPDKWTVQPIKLPEKEDWTVNDIQKLVGKLNWASQIYAGIKVKQLCKLLRGAKTLTDIVPLTAEAELELAENREILREPVHGVYYDPSKDLIAEIQKQGQGQWTYQIYQEPHKTLKTGKYARTKSAHTNDVKQLTEAVQKISLESIVIWGXTPKFRLPMQKETWDTWWMEYWQATWIPEWEFVNTPPLVKLWYQLEK
;
A
#
# COMPACT_ATOMS: atom_id res chain seq x y z
N PHE A 1 13.69 26.89 -19.44
CA PHE A 1 13.07 26.23 -19.20
C PHE A 1 11.78 26.68 -19.48
N PHE A 2 11.31 27.52 -18.96
CA PHE A 2 10.17 27.88 -19.22
C PHE A 2 10.23 28.51 -20.42
N ARG A 3 10.84 28.60 -21.00
CA ARG A 3 11.05 28.91 -22.00
C ARG A 3 10.42 29.83 -22.42
N GLU A 4 10.70 30.29 -22.26
CA GLU A 4 10.62 31.31 -22.65
C GLU A 4 9.84 31.45 -23.70
N ASN A 5 9.87 30.85 -24.31
CA ASN A 5 9.33 31.02 -25.42
C ASN A 5 8.02 30.72 -25.49
N LEU A 6 7.57 30.20 -24.58
CA LEU A 6 6.34 29.79 -24.84
C LEU A 6 5.28 30.67 -24.43
N ALA A 7 5.40 31.27 -23.33
CA ALA A 7 4.24 31.91 -22.77
C ALA A 7 3.98 33.27 -23.32
N PHE A 8 4.95 34.04 -23.57
CA PHE A 8 4.64 35.36 -23.86
C PHE A 8 5.30 35.74 -25.09
N GLN A 9 4.87 35.29 -26.12
CA GLN A 9 5.46 35.60 -27.21
C GLN A 9 5.56 37.00 -27.44
N GLN A 10 6.58 37.62 -27.30
CA GLN A 10 6.83 38.95 -27.65
C GLN A 10 5.95 39.91 -26.90
N GLY A 11 5.66 39.65 -25.71
CA GLY A 11 4.90 40.54 -24.93
C GLY A 11 3.42 40.60 -25.25
N GLU A 12 3.00 39.75 -26.11
CA GLU A 12 1.58 39.69 -26.38
C GLU A 12 0.81 39.34 -25.15
N ALA A 13 -0.30 39.96 -24.96
CA ALA A 13 -1.15 39.67 -23.84
C ALA A 13 -2.55 39.39 -24.36
N ARG A 14 -3.12 38.32 -23.88
CA ARG A 14 -4.47 38.02 -24.25
C ARG A 14 -5.40 38.53 -23.18
N LYS A 15 -6.46 39.18 -23.59
CA LYS A 15 -7.44 39.71 -22.67
C LYS A 15 -8.55 38.70 -22.54
N PHE A 16 -8.96 38.44 -21.31
CA PHE A 16 -10.03 37.52 -21.04
C PHE A 16 -11.17 38.26 -20.35
N SER A 17 -12.36 37.92 -20.73
CA SER A 17 -13.54 38.40 -20.02
C SER A 17 -14.27 37.20 -19.51
N SER A 18 -15.34 37.43 -18.74
CA SER A 18 -16.11 36.28 -18.28
C SER A 18 -16.71 35.56 -19.46
N GLU A 19 -17.02 36.25 -20.51
CA GLU A 19 -17.57 35.59 -21.67
C GLU A 19 -16.53 34.77 -22.40
N GLN A 20 -15.27 35.15 -22.29
CA GLN A 20 -14.23 34.47 -23.03
C GLN A 20 -13.58 33.34 -22.29
N THR A 21 -13.72 33.29 -20.99
CA THR A 21 -12.99 32.31 -20.25
C THR A 21 -13.35 30.88 -20.66
N GLY A 22 -14.59 30.65 -21.02
CA GLY A 22 -14.96 29.31 -21.42
C GLY A 22 -14.28 28.90 -22.71
N THR A 23 -14.13 29.79 -23.65
CA THR A 23 -13.54 29.41 -24.91
C THR A 23 -12.02 29.27 -24.82
N ASN A 24 -11.41 29.89 -23.85
CA ASN A 24 -9.98 29.79 -23.71
C ASN A 24 -9.54 28.68 -22.74
N SER A 25 -10.48 28.00 -22.20
CA SER A 25 -10.16 26.94 -21.27
C SER A 25 -9.67 25.71 -22.03
N PRO A 26 -8.68 25.02 -21.55
CA PRO A 26 -8.26 23.80 -22.22
C PRO A 26 -9.32 22.71 -22.15
N THR A 27 -10.33 22.88 -21.31
CA THR A 27 -11.37 21.88 -21.29
C THR A 27 -12.34 22.08 -22.42
N ASN A 28 -12.23 23.20 -23.14
CA ASN A 28 -13.13 23.40 -24.18
C ASN A 28 -12.63 22.81 -25.38
N GLY A 29 -12.82 21.89 -25.55
CA GLY A 29 -12.45 21.39 -26.54
C GLY A 29 -11.32 21.09 -27.05
N GLU A 30 -10.70 21.44 -27.29
CA GLU A 30 -9.73 21.10 -27.78
C GLU A 30 -9.08 20.16 -27.33
N LEU A 31 -9.10 19.97 -26.65
CA LEU A 31 -8.41 19.09 -26.14
C LEU A 31 -8.93 18.05 -26.07
N GLY A 32 -9.53 18.04 -26.34
CA GLY A 32 -9.96 17.19 -25.99
C GLY A 32 -9.66 16.15 -26.03
N ASP A 33 -9.38 16.64 -26.33
CA ASP A 33 -9.36 15.86 -26.01
C ASP A 33 -9.63 15.20 -25.55
N GLY A 34 -9.51 15.83 -25.83
CA GLY A 34 -9.99 15.47 -25.39
C GLY A 34 -10.35 15.01 -24.84
N GLY A 35 -10.34 15.44 -25.04
CA GLY A 35 -11.01 15.19 -24.50
C GLY A 35 -11.21 14.72 -23.84
N ARG A 36 -11.08 15.11 -24.12
CA ARG A 36 -11.41 14.94 -23.35
C ARG A 36 -11.97 14.60 -22.73
N ASP A 37 -11.76 15.18 -23.15
CA ASP A 37 -12.36 15.16 -22.44
C ASP A 37 -12.83 14.85 -21.85
N ASN A 38 -12.65 15.24 -22.31
CA ASN A 38 -13.25 15.20 -21.63
C ASN A 38 -13.72 14.85 -20.96
N LEU A 39 -13.49 15.17 -21.11
CA LEU A 39 -14.00 15.19 -20.29
C LEU A 39 -14.70 15.09 -19.84
N LEU A 40 -14.75 15.80 -20.00
CA LEU A 40 -15.63 15.99 -19.59
C LEU A 40 -16.34 15.49 -19.84
N SER A 41 -16.30 15.68 -20.68
CA SER A 41 -17.10 15.39 -20.81
C SER A 41 -17.54 14.55 -20.65
N LYS A 42 -17.47 14.55 -20.72
CA LYS A 42 -18.06 14.05 -20.33
C LYS A 42 -18.59 13.73 -19.52
N ALA A 43 -18.39 14.09 -19.26
CA ALA A 43 -18.85 13.95 -18.42
C ALA A 43 -19.68 14.00 -18.07
N GLY A 44 -19.71 14.28 -18.33
CA GLY A 44 -20.55 14.47 -17.99
C GLY A 44 -21.11 14.55 -18.08
N THR A 45 -21.13 14.67 -18.52
CA THR A 45 -21.72 14.90 -18.48
C THR A 45 -22.46 14.93 -18.36
N GLU A 46 -22.88 14.92 -18.56
CA GLU A 46 -23.70 15.09 -18.34
C GLU A 46 -23.98 15.83 -17.81
N GLY A 47 -24.32 15.77 -17.92
CA GLY A 47 -24.85 16.88 -17.42
C GLY A 47 -23.85 17.82 -17.07
N GLN A 48 -23.18 17.56 -17.11
CA GLN A 48 -22.34 18.21 -16.73
C GLN A 48 -21.90 19.08 -17.55
N GLY A 49 -21.90 18.78 -18.44
CA GLY A 49 -21.65 19.82 -19.27
C GLY A 49 -22.28 21.05 -18.87
N THR A 50 -23.19 20.91 -18.11
CA THR A 50 -23.81 22.09 -17.67
C THR A 50 -22.94 22.88 -16.77
N ILE A 51 -21.84 22.34 -16.30
CA ILE A 51 -20.98 23.16 -15.52
C ILE A 51 -20.29 24.08 -16.45
N SER A 52 -20.65 25.31 -16.37
CA SER A 52 -20.15 26.30 -17.28
C SER A 52 -18.77 26.76 -16.89
N SER A 53 -17.93 27.04 -17.86
CA SER A 53 -16.67 27.66 -17.60
C SER A 53 -16.82 29.06 -17.05
N PHE A 54 -17.99 29.68 -17.22
CA PHE A 54 -18.21 30.98 -16.63
C PHE A 54 -18.24 30.92 -15.12
N ASN A 55 -18.76 29.81 -14.56
CA ASN A 55 -18.79 29.68 -13.10
C ASN A 55 -17.49 29.17 -12.53
N PHE A 56 -16.75 28.39 -13.31
CA PHE A 56 -15.48 27.82 -12.86
C PHE A 56 -14.46 28.04 -13.94
N PRO A 57 -14.08 29.29 -14.17
CA PRO A 57 -13.20 29.58 -15.30
C PRO A 57 -11.81 28.99 -15.09
N GLN A 58 -11.25 28.52 -16.18
CA GLN A 58 -9.86 28.08 -16.18
C GLN A 58 -9.12 28.93 -17.20
N ILE A 59 -8.09 29.61 -16.77
CA ILE A 59 -7.31 30.50 -17.62
C ILE A 59 -5.92 29.91 -17.77
N THR A 60 -5.49 29.74 -19.01
CA THR A 60 -4.14 29.25 -19.26
C THR A 60 -3.18 30.43 -19.32
N LEU A 61 -1.92 30.17 -19.13
CA LEU A 61 -0.92 31.24 -19.03
C LEU A 61 -0.01 31.33 -20.24
N TRP A 62 -0.49 30.83 -21.40
CA TRP A 62 0.27 31.04 -22.62
C TRP A 62 0.39 32.52 -22.95
N GLN A 63 -0.55 33.30 -22.44
CA GLN A 63 -0.54 34.74 -22.57
C GLN A 63 -0.85 35.34 -21.23
N ARG A 64 -0.60 36.65 -21.10
CA ARG A 64 -0.83 37.31 -19.82
C ARG A 64 -2.31 37.23 -19.46
N PRO A 65 -2.63 36.91 -18.22
CA PRO A 65 -4.02 36.80 -17.81
C PRO A 65 -4.63 38.19 -17.53
N MET A 66 -4.92 38.91 -18.58
CA MET A 66 -5.55 40.20 -18.50
C MET A 66 -7.05 40.01 -18.59
N LEU A 67 -7.77 40.54 -17.61
CA LEU A 67 -9.20 40.41 -17.59
C LEU A 67 -9.88 41.75 -17.43
N THR A 68 -11.10 41.85 -17.91
CA THR A 68 -11.94 42.98 -17.59
C THR A 68 -12.58 42.69 -16.23
N VAL A 69 -12.34 43.56 -15.27
CA VAL A 69 -12.88 43.42 -13.93
C VAL A 69 -13.68 44.65 -13.58
N LYS A 70 -14.63 44.50 -12.62
CA LYS A 70 -15.44 45.60 -12.20
C LYS A 70 -14.98 46.07 -10.84
N VAL A 71 -14.53 47.31 -10.75
CA VAL A 71 -13.98 47.83 -9.52
C VAL A 71 -14.73 49.10 -9.17
N GLY A 72 -15.38 49.13 -8.01
CA GLY A 72 -16.13 50.30 -7.61
C GLY A 72 -17.15 50.74 -8.63
N GLY A 73 -17.72 49.81 -9.36
CA GLY A 73 -18.68 50.12 -10.38
C GLY A 73 -18.14 50.42 -11.76
N GLN A 74 -16.82 50.46 -11.92
CA GLN A 74 -16.18 50.77 -13.21
C GLN A 74 -15.53 49.54 -13.80
N LEU A 75 -15.56 49.41 -15.11
CA LEU A 75 -14.92 48.29 -15.80
C LEU A 75 -13.53 48.70 -16.21
N ILE A 76 -12.55 47.94 -15.83
CA ILE A 76 -11.17 48.17 -16.20
C ILE A 76 -10.50 46.84 -16.56
N GLU A 77 -9.38 46.94 -17.25
CA GLU A 77 -8.60 45.76 -17.57
C GLU A 77 -7.47 45.65 -16.60
N ALA A 78 -7.28 44.49 -16.04
CA ALA A 78 -6.23 44.27 -15.04
C ALA A 78 -5.62 42.91 -15.21
N LEU A 79 -4.36 42.80 -14.78
CA LEU A 79 -3.60 41.57 -14.82
C LEU A 79 -3.81 40.83 -13.49
N LEU A 80 -4.17 39.56 -13.57
CA LEU A 80 -4.22 38.72 -12.38
C LEU A 80 -2.78 38.34 -12.01
N ASP A 81 -2.32 38.80 -10.86
CA ASP A 81 -0.91 38.66 -10.50
C ASP A 81 -0.78 37.95 -9.17
N THR A 82 -0.53 36.64 -9.24
CA THR A 82 -0.40 35.84 -8.01
C THR A 82 0.87 36.19 -7.23
N GLY A 83 1.80 36.89 -7.85
CA GLY A 83 3.01 37.30 -7.15
C GLY A 83 2.90 38.63 -6.44
N ALA A 84 1.76 39.30 -6.55
CA ALA A 84 1.57 40.62 -5.93
C ALA A 84 0.72 40.46 -4.67
N ASP A 85 1.17 41.06 -3.58
CA ASP A 85 0.37 41.05 -2.35
C ASP A 85 -0.89 41.87 -2.50
N ASP A 86 -0.78 43.02 -3.14
CA ASP A 86 -1.81 44.04 -3.16
C ASP A 86 -2.38 44.23 -4.55
N THR A 87 -3.56 44.85 -4.58
CA THR A 87 -4.22 45.23 -5.81
C THR A 87 -3.95 46.70 -6.07
N VAL A 88 -3.33 47.00 -7.20
CA VAL A 88 -2.89 48.36 -7.53
C VAL A 88 -3.43 48.75 -8.90
N LEU A 89 -4.16 49.87 -8.93
CA LEU A 89 -4.78 50.33 -10.17
C LEU A 89 -4.27 51.72 -10.50
N GLU A 90 -4.24 52.01 -11.78
CA GLU A 90 -3.78 53.31 -12.24
C GLU A 90 -4.93 54.24 -12.44
N ASP A 91 -4.81 55.42 -11.88
CA ASP A 91 -5.71 56.51 -12.24
C ASP A 91 -7.19 56.25 -12.27
N ILE A 92 -7.71 55.56 -11.30
CA ILE A 92 -9.15 55.31 -11.22
C ILE A 92 -9.72 56.14 -10.06
N ASP A 93 -10.92 56.61 -10.23
CA ASP A 93 -11.60 57.33 -9.15
C ASP A 93 -12.45 56.35 -8.36
N LEU A 94 -12.19 56.26 -7.09
CA LEU A 94 -12.94 55.39 -6.21
C LEU A 94 -13.65 56.18 -5.13
N PRO A 95 -14.81 55.74 -4.68
CA PRO A 95 -15.53 56.45 -3.64
C PRO A 95 -14.89 56.27 -2.28
N GLY A 96 -15.13 57.22 -1.42
CA GLY A 96 -14.73 57.09 -0.02
C GLY A 96 -13.43 57.75 0.32
N LYS A 97 -13.06 57.57 1.56
CA LYS A 97 -11.83 58.15 2.07
C LYS A 97 -10.63 57.32 1.69
N TRP A 98 -9.51 57.97 1.61
CA TRP A 98 -8.27 57.28 1.32
C TRP A 98 -7.16 57.87 2.20
N LYS A 99 -6.07 57.06 2.30
CA LYS A 99 -4.90 57.56 3.02
C LYS A 99 -3.65 57.28 2.18
N PRO A 100 -2.63 58.12 2.33
CA PRO A 100 -1.43 57.89 1.52
C PRO A 100 -0.65 56.68 1.98
N LYS A 101 0.02 56.04 1.04
CA LYS A 101 0.83 54.88 1.35
C LYS A 101 1.96 54.80 0.34
N MET A 102 3.10 54.27 0.75
CA MET A 102 4.19 53.97 -0.16
C MET A 102 4.28 52.47 -0.32
N ILE A 103 4.34 52.01 -1.57
CA ILE A 103 4.53 50.60 -1.82
C ILE A 103 5.76 50.41 -2.69
N GLY A 104 6.43 49.26 -2.55
CA GLY A 104 7.65 48.97 -3.26
C GLY A 104 7.52 47.80 -4.18
N GLY A 105 8.21 47.86 -5.29
CA GLY A 105 8.33 46.78 -6.23
C GLY A 105 9.75 46.78 -6.79
N ILE A 106 9.94 46.03 -7.84
CA ILE A 106 11.27 45.91 -8.40
C ILE A 106 11.79 47.26 -8.89
N GLY A 107 10.94 48.08 -9.40
CA GLY A 107 11.35 49.38 -9.91
C GLY A 107 11.48 50.46 -8.89
N GLY A 108 11.31 50.19 -7.61
CA GLY A 108 11.40 51.20 -6.58
C GLY A 108 10.07 51.41 -5.89
N PHE A 109 9.94 52.51 -5.19
CA PHE A 109 8.72 52.79 -4.43
C PHE A 109 7.88 53.79 -5.16
N ILE A 110 6.56 53.62 -5.06
CA ILE A 110 5.62 54.61 -5.59
C ILE A 110 4.66 55.02 -4.49
N LYS A 111 4.11 56.21 -4.65
CA LYS A 111 3.17 56.73 -3.69
C LYS A 111 1.77 56.44 -4.22
N VAL A 112 0.94 55.84 -3.39
CA VAL A 112 -0.43 55.46 -3.80
C VAL A 112 -1.42 55.96 -2.80
N ARG A 113 -2.69 55.97 -3.21
CA ARG A 113 -3.82 56.26 -2.34
C ARG A 113 -4.46 54.93 -1.95
N GLN A 114 -4.59 54.67 -0.68
CA GLN A 114 -5.18 53.44 -0.19
C GLN A 114 -6.66 53.60 0.10
N TYR A 115 -7.50 52.87 -0.65
CA TYR A 115 -8.94 52.85 -0.43
C TYR A 115 -9.28 51.50 0.16
N ASP A 116 -10.05 51.49 1.28
CA ASP A 116 -10.41 50.23 1.92
C ASP A 116 -11.84 49.84 1.57
N GLN A 117 -12.12 48.56 1.68
CA GLN A 117 -13.46 47.99 1.50
C GLN A 117 -14.07 48.35 0.13
N ILE A 118 -13.29 48.18 -0.91
CA ILE A 118 -13.77 48.43 -2.27
C ILE A 118 -14.26 47.11 -2.85
N PRO A 119 -15.49 47.08 -3.40
CA PRO A 119 -15.96 45.85 -4.02
C PRO A 119 -15.36 45.67 -5.41
N ILE A 120 -15.02 44.44 -5.71
CA ILE A 120 -14.47 44.05 -7.00
C ILE A 120 -15.21 42.81 -7.46
N GLU A 121 -15.48 42.74 -8.76
CA GLU A 121 -16.04 41.53 -9.34
C GLU A 121 -15.15 41.05 -10.45
N ILE A 122 -14.71 39.78 -10.34
CA ILE A 122 -13.80 39.17 -11.29
C ILE A 122 -14.40 37.83 -11.71
N CYS A 123 -14.68 37.68 -13.02
CA CYS A 123 -15.26 36.44 -13.54
C CYS A 123 -16.54 36.06 -12.80
N GLY A 124 -17.34 37.02 -12.49
CA GLY A 124 -18.60 36.77 -11.81
C GLY A 124 -18.51 36.54 -10.33
N LYS A 125 -17.30 36.56 -9.77
CA LYS A 125 -17.12 36.33 -8.35
C LYS A 125 -16.75 37.64 -7.67
N LYS A 126 -17.28 37.82 -6.47
CA LYS A 126 -17.15 39.09 -5.78
C LYS A 126 -16.11 39.02 -4.66
N ALA A 127 -15.37 40.10 -4.51
CA ALA A 127 -14.44 40.30 -3.41
C ALA A 127 -14.57 41.72 -2.93
N ILE A 128 -14.14 41.96 -1.70
CA ILE A 128 -14.12 43.30 -1.13
C ILE A 128 -12.79 43.44 -0.39
N GLY A 129 -12.13 44.55 -0.64
CA GLY A 129 -10.87 44.75 0.06
C GLY A 129 -10.19 46.03 -0.33
N THR A 130 -8.93 46.13 0.02
CA THR A 130 -8.14 47.33 -0.19
C THR A 130 -7.69 47.41 -1.64
N VAL A 131 -7.90 48.60 -2.22
CA VAL A 131 -7.39 48.89 -3.56
C VAL A 131 -6.47 50.09 -3.45
N LEU A 132 -5.27 49.97 -4.01
CA LEU A 132 -4.30 51.04 -4.02
C LEU A 132 -4.33 51.69 -5.40
N VAL A 133 -4.33 53.03 -5.44
CA VAL A 133 -4.41 53.75 -6.70
C VAL A 133 -3.13 54.58 -6.82
N GLY A 134 -2.41 54.43 -7.91
CA GLY A 134 -1.21 55.16 -8.15
C GLY A 134 -0.58 54.83 -9.49
N PRO A 135 0.62 55.35 -9.74
CA PRO A 135 1.23 55.23 -11.07
C PRO A 135 1.87 53.88 -11.31
N THR A 136 1.05 52.89 -11.48
CA THR A 136 1.53 51.54 -11.79
C THR A 136 1.54 51.37 -13.31
N PRO A 137 2.52 50.66 -13.85
CA PRO A 137 2.58 50.47 -15.31
C PRO A 137 1.45 49.55 -15.80
N VAL A 138 0.86 48.75 -14.95
CA VAL A 138 -0.24 47.88 -15.35
C VAL A 138 -1.14 47.72 -14.13
N ASN A 139 -2.46 47.68 -14.39
CA ASN A 139 -3.40 47.40 -13.32
C ASN A 139 -3.22 45.98 -12.85
N ILE A 140 -3.09 45.77 -11.55
CA ILE A 140 -2.79 44.49 -10.97
C ILE A 140 -3.83 44.09 -9.94
N ILE A 141 -4.36 42.90 -10.07
CA ILE A 141 -5.19 42.27 -9.05
C ILE A 141 -4.29 41.33 -8.27
N GLY A 142 -4.09 41.61 -7.00
CA GLY A 142 -3.17 40.84 -6.18
C GLY A 142 -3.84 39.80 -5.31
N ARG A 143 -3.05 39.17 -4.44
CA ARG A 143 -3.54 38.05 -3.67
C ARG A 143 -4.64 38.42 -2.68
N ASN A 144 -4.69 39.69 -2.25
CA ASN A 144 -5.74 40.09 -1.32
C ASN A 144 -7.15 39.88 -1.93
N MET A 145 -7.26 39.98 -3.25
CA MET A 145 -8.53 39.73 -3.93
C MET A 145 -8.58 38.32 -4.50
N LEU A 146 -7.47 37.80 -5.02
CA LEU A 146 -7.47 36.49 -5.68
C LEU A 146 -7.86 35.39 -4.71
N THR A 147 -7.45 35.47 -3.44
CA THR A 147 -7.86 34.45 -2.48
C THR A 147 -9.35 34.46 -2.26
N GLN A 148 -9.95 35.63 -2.23
CA GLN A 148 -11.39 35.72 -1.97
C GLN A 148 -12.21 35.09 -3.10
N ILE A 149 -11.74 35.16 -4.33
CA ILE A 149 -12.48 34.57 -5.43
C ILE A 149 -12.11 33.11 -5.67
N GLY A 150 -11.24 32.55 -4.83
CA GLY A 150 -10.89 31.14 -4.95
C GLY A 150 -9.89 30.82 -6.05
N CYS A 151 -9.04 31.78 -6.39
CA CYS A 151 -8.04 31.57 -7.43
C CYS A 151 -7.00 30.55 -6.96
N THR A 152 -6.66 29.59 -7.81
CA THR A 152 -5.65 28.58 -7.52
C THR A 152 -4.69 28.48 -8.68
N LEU A 153 -3.49 27.95 -8.40
CA LEU A 153 -2.54 27.61 -9.44
C LEU A 153 -2.57 26.08 -9.59
N ASN A 154 -2.75 25.63 -10.82
CA ASN A 154 -2.86 24.20 -11.08
C ASN A 154 -1.74 23.76 -11.99
N PHE A 155 -1.02 22.72 -11.59
CA PHE A 155 0.09 22.17 -12.34
C PHE A 155 -0.27 20.76 -12.77
N PRO A 156 -0.97 20.61 -13.90
CA PRO A 156 -1.37 19.25 -14.31
C PRO A 156 -0.17 18.39 -14.62
N ILE A 157 -0.26 17.14 -14.25
CA ILE A 157 0.79 16.20 -14.54
C ILE A 157 0.75 15.90 -16.03
N SER A 158 1.92 15.87 -16.65
CA SER A 158 2.00 15.52 -18.06
C SER A 158 1.47 14.11 -18.28
N PRO A 159 0.78 13.86 -19.39
CA PRO A 159 0.30 12.51 -19.63
C PRO A 159 1.44 11.51 -19.69
N ILE A 160 1.29 10.39 -18.99
CA ILE A 160 2.25 9.31 -19.01
C ILE A 160 1.64 8.18 -19.79
N GLU A 161 2.43 7.59 -20.70
CA GLU A 161 1.95 6.47 -21.49
C GLU A 161 1.69 5.28 -20.57
N THR A 162 0.51 4.67 -20.68
CA THR A 162 0.18 3.54 -19.82
C THR A 162 0.80 2.27 -20.38
N VAL A 163 1.10 1.35 -19.48
CA VAL A 163 1.61 0.04 -19.85
C VAL A 163 0.41 -0.90 -20.08
N PRO A 164 0.31 -1.54 -21.24
CA PRO A 164 -0.82 -2.44 -21.44
C PRO A 164 -0.79 -3.62 -20.48
N VAL A 165 -1.94 -3.95 -19.94
CA VAL A 165 -2.07 -5.04 -18.99
C VAL A 165 -3.21 -5.95 -19.44
N LYS A 166 -3.04 -7.24 -19.27
CA LYS A 166 -4.06 -8.21 -19.62
C LYS A 166 -4.25 -9.21 -18.49
N LEU A 167 -5.44 -9.76 -18.44
CA LEU A 167 -5.69 -10.91 -17.59
C LEU A 167 -5.02 -12.13 -18.21
N LYS A 168 -4.79 -13.15 -17.40
CA LYS A 168 -4.25 -14.40 -17.92
C LYS A 168 -5.22 -15.00 -18.92
N PRO A 169 -4.72 -15.72 -19.94
CA PRO A 169 -5.60 -16.26 -20.94
C PRO A 169 -6.70 -17.13 -20.36
N GLY A 170 -7.92 -16.92 -20.84
CA GLY A 170 -9.07 -17.69 -20.40
C GLY A 170 -9.67 -17.28 -19.09
N MET A 171 -9.16 -16.22 -18.47
CA MET A 171 -9.68 -15.77 -17.19
C MET A 171 -10.44 -14.47 -17.33
N ASP A 172 -11.49 -14.34 -16.53
CA ASP A 172 -12.26 -13.10 -16.45
C ASP A 172 -11.85 -12.35 -15.19
N GLY A 173 -12.37 -11.15 -15.00
CA GLY A 173 -12.08 -10.35 -13.81
C GLY A 173 -12.74 -10.89 -12.55
N PRO A 174 -12.38 -10.37 -11.41
CA PRO A 174 -12.92 -10.90 -10.15
C PRO A 174 -14.35 -10.43 -9.92
N LYS A 175 -15.16 -11.30 -9.36
CA LYS A 175 -16.55 -11.00 -9.01
C LYS A 175 -16.80 -11.45 -7.59
N ILE A 176 -16.10 -10.82 -6.65
CA ILE A 176 -16.12 -11.23 -5.24
C ILE A 176 -17.05 -10.32 -4.48
N LYS A 177 -17.97 -10.90 -3.73
CA LYS A 177 -18.96 -10.12 -3.01
C LYS A 177 -18.30 -9.32 -1.89
N GLN A 178 -18.73 -8.07 -1.73
CA GLN A 178 -18.28 -7.24 -0.62
C GLN A 178 -18.99 -7.71 0.66
N TRP A 179 -18.21 -7.97 1.70
CA TRP A 179 -18.81 -8.37 2.96
C TRP A 179 -19.28 -7.14 3.74
N PRO A 180 -20.19 -7.34 4.70
CA PRO A 180 -20.68 -6.21 5.48
C PRO A 180 -19.58 -5.55 6.31
N LEU A 181 -19.70 -4.24 6.48
CA LEU A 181 -18.76 -3.47 7.28
C LEU A 181 -19.54 -2.68 8.33
N THR A 182 -18.86 -2.36 9.43
CA THR A 182 -19.50 -1.55 10.45
C THR A 182 -19.70 -0.14 9.94
N GLU A 183 -20.61 0.58 10.59
CA GLU A 183 -20.89 1.96 10.17
C GLU A 183 -19.65 2.84 10.28
N GLU A 184 -18.83 2.62 11.29
CA GLU A 184 -17.62 3.40 11.46
C GLU A 184 -16.65 3.19 10.31
N LYS A 185 -16.51 1.94 9.86
CA LYS A 185 -15.62 1.65 8.74
C LYS A 185 -16.17 2.16 7.43
N ILE A 186 -17.49 2.07 7.25
CA ILE A 186 -18.10 2.63 6.03
C ILE A 186 -17.87 4.13 5.98
N ARG A 187 -18.03 4.81 7.10
CA ARG A 187 -17.80 6.26 7.15
C ARG A 187 -16.36 6.59 6.80
N ALA A 188 -15.41 5.83 7.37
CA ALA A 188 -14.00 6.07 7.09
C ALA A 188 -13.67 5.84 5.62
N LEU A 189 -14.19 4.75 5.06
CA LEU A 189 -13.91 4.44 3.65
C LEU A 189 -14.56 5.45 2.72
N THR A 190 -15.75 5.94 3.08
CA THR A 190 -16.42 6.95 2.28
C THR A 190 -15.57 8.22 2.21
N GLU A 191 -15.03 8.63 3.35
CA GLU A 191 -14.20 9.82 3.40
C GLU A 191 -12.91 9.63 2.59
N ILE A 192 -12.28 8.47 2.73
CA ILE A 192 -11.05 8.18 2.00
C ILE A 192 -11.30 8.18 0.50
N CYS A 193 -12.39 7.54 0.07
CA CYS A 193 -12.68 7.44 -1.36
C CYS A 193 -13.11 8.77 -1.96
N MET A 194 -13.80 9.61 -1.19
CA MET A 194 -14.12 10.94 -1.69
C MET A 194 -12.86 11.74 -1.96
N GLU A 195 -11.87 11.61 -1.07
CA GLU A 195 -10.61 12.30 -1.28
C GLU A 195 -9.86 11.72 -2.47
N MET A 196 -9.86 10.40 -2.61
CA MET A 196 -9.20 9.77 -3.76
C MET A 196 -9.87 10.17 -5.07
N GLU A 197 -11.19 10.25 -5.07
CA GLU A 197 -11.92 10.66 -6.28
C GLU A 197 -11.57 12.10 -6.63
N LYS A 198 -11.48 12.96 -5.62
CA LYS A 198 -11.15 14.35 -5.85
C LYS A 198 -9.75 14.47 -6.45
N GLU A 199 -8.84 13.60 -6.06
CA GLU A 199 -7.48 13.62 -6.57
C GLU A 199 -7.34 12.89 -7.91
N GLY A 200 -8.40 12.32 -8.43
CA GLY A 200 -8.36 11.63 -9.72
C GLY A 200 -7.86 10.20 -9.67
N LYS A 201 -7.67 9.66 -8.48
CA LYS A 201 -7.14 8.31 -8.35
C LYS A 201 -8.17 7.24 -8.65
N ILE A 202 -9.44 7.52 -8.35
CA ILE A 202 -10.54 6.61 -8.63
C ILE A 202 -11.68 7.41 -9.26
N SER A 203 -12.59 6.69 -9.93
CA SER A 203 -13.78 7.27 -10.52
C SER A 203 -14.98 6.42 -10.22
N LYS A 204 -16.14 7.06 -10.06
CA LYS A 204 -17.39 6.32 -9.89
C LYS A 204 -17.74 5.59 -11.17
N ILE A 205 -18.34 4.42 -11.04
CA ILE A 205 -18.72 3.62 -12.17
C ILE A 205 -20.20 3.26 -12.10
N GLY A 206 -20.75 2.89 -13.22
CA GLY A 206 -22.14 2.54 -13.33
C GLY A 206 -22.42 1.07 -13.08
N PRO A 207 -23.68 0.69 -13.20
CA PRO A 207 -24.09 -0.69 -12.90
C PRO A 207 -23.71 -1.70 -13.96
N ASP A 208 -23.23 -1.27 -15.11
CA ASP A 208 -22.88 -2.21 -16.16
C ASP A 208 -21.52 -2.89 -15.94
N ASN A 209 -20.76 -2.51 -14.93
CA ASN A 209 -19.52 -3.19 -14.60
C ASN A 209 -19.82 -4.36 -13.68
N PRO A 210 -19.56 -5.61 -14.10
CA PRO A 210 -19.91 -6.77 -13.28
C PRO A 210 -18.86 -7.17 -12.26
N TYR A 211 -17.71 -6.51 -12.24
CA TYR A 211 -16.59 -6.96 -11.43
C TYR A 211 -16.61 -6.33 -10.05
N ASN A 212 -16.00 -7.01 -9.10
CA ASN A 212 -15.89 -6.47 -7.75
C ASN A 212 -14.76 -7.14 -6.99
N THR A 213 -14.06 -6.32 -6.21
CA THR A 213 -13.02 -6.77 -5.30
C THR A 213 -13.38 -6.26 -3.91
N PRO A 214 -13.27 -7.07 -2.87
CA PRO A 214 -13.65 -6.60 -1.53
C PRO A 214 -12.69 -5.58 -0.97
N ILE A 215 -13.21 -4.67 -0.18
CA ILE A 215 -12.39 -3.70 0.54
C ILE A 215 -12.73 -3.74 2.01
N PHE A 216 -11.81 -3.25 2.83
CA PHE A 216 -12.07 -3.06 4.24
C PHE A 216 -11.13 -1.97 4.77
N ALA A 217 -11.38 -1.56 5.99
CA ALA A 217 -10.60 -0.50 6.62
C ALA A 217 -9.82 -1.07 7.78
N ILE A 218 -8.55 -0.69 7.88
CA ILE A 218 -7.72 -1.10 9.01
C ILE A 218 -7.18 0.14 9.70
N LYS A 219 -6.86 -0.03 10.97
CA LYS A 219 -6.27 1.03 11.76
C LYS A 219 -5.00 0.47 12.33
N LYS A 220 -3.89 1.06 11.98
CA LYS A 220 -2.63 0.55 12.50
C LYS A 220 -2.52 0.85 13.98
N LYS A 221 -1.84 -0.04 14.70
CA LYS A 221 -1.64 0.13 16.09
C LYS A 221 -0.95 1.45 16.34
N ASP A 222 -1.35 2.14 17.37
CA ASP A 222 -0.81 3.44 17.72
C ASP A 222 -1.14 4.54 16.72
N SER A 223 -2.18 4.33 15.92
CA SER A 223 -2.63 5.34 14.97
C SER A 223 -4.13 5.53 15.11
N THR A 224 -4.59 6.76 14.96
CA THR A 224 -6.02 7.04 14.93
C THR A 224 -6.56 7.11 13.52
N LYS A 225 -5.69 6.95 12.53
CA LYS A 225 -6.06 7.16 11.16
C LYS A 225 -6.44 5.83 10.50
N TRP A 226 -7.56 5.82 9.78
CA TRP A 226 -7.98 4.64 9.05
C TRP A 226 -7.23 4.54 7.74
N ARG A 227 -6.98 3.31 7.32
CA ARG A 227 -6.37 3.04 6.03
C ARG A 227 -7.27 2.08 5.26
N LYS A 228 -7.48 2.38 3.98
CA LYS A 228 -8.24 1.51 3.09
C LYS A 228 -7.35 0.35 2.65
N LEU A 229 -7.88 -0.85 2.72
CA LEU A 229 -7.16 -2.03 2.24
C LEU A 229 -8.04 -2.74 1.23
N VAL A 230 -7.51 -2.99 0.03
CA VAL A 230 -8.23 -3.69 -1.01
C VAL A 230 -7.69 -5.11 -1.09
N ASP A 231 -8.60 -6.09 -1.04
CA ASP A 231 -8.19 -7.49 -1.09
C ASP A 231 -8.07 -7.92 -2.55
N PHE A 232 -6.94 -7.66 -3.14
CA PHE A 232 -6.71 -7.98 -4.53
C PHE A 232 -6.29 -9.43 -4.78
N UNK A 233 -6.45 -10.15 -3.97
CA UNK A 233 -6.14 -11.39 -4.05
C UNK A 233 -6.47 -12.01 -5.26
N GLU A 234 -7.76 -11.96 -5.47
CA GLU A 234 -8.29 -12.68 -6.63
C GLU A 234 -7.83 -12.05 -7.94
N LEU A 235 -7.82 -10.70 -8.00
CA LEU A 235 -7.32 -10.04 -9.20
C LEU A 235 -5.84 -10.36 -9.42
N ASN A 236 -5.06 -10.47 -8.35
CA ASN A 236 -3.65 -10.80 -8.49
C ASN A 236 -3.47 -12.17 -9.14
N LYS A 237 -4.31 -13.14 -8.78
CA LYS A 237 -4.22 -14.44 -9.40
C LYS A 237 -4.53 -14.39 -10.88
N ARG A 238 -5.40 -13.50 -11.28
CA ARG A 238 -5.92 -13.46 -12.66
C ARG A 238 -5.14 -12.51 -13.54
N THR A 239 -4.19 -11.75 -12.99
CA THR A 239 -3.40 -10.81 -13.76
C THR A 239 -2.21 -11.53 -14.39
N GLN A 240 -1.85 -11.10 -15.59
CA GLN A 240 -0.72 -11.69 -16.29
C GLN A 240 0.53 -11.70 -15.42
N ASP A 241 1.41 -12.66 -15.67
CA ASP A 241 2.62 -12.78 -14.90
C ASP A 241 3.67 -11.84 -15.45
N PHE A 242 3.99 -10.82 -14.67
CA PHE A 242 4.96 -9.82 -15.12
C PHE A 242 6.39 -10.29 -14.98
N TRP A 243 6.63 -11.36 -14.21
CA TRP A 243 8.00 -11.77 -14.07
C TRP A 243 8.51 -12.57 -15.22
N GLU A 244 7.63 -12.91 -16.16
CA GLU A 244 8.12 -13.54 -17.33
C GLU A 244 8.90 -12.51 -18.08
N VAL A 245 10.08 -12.76 -18.43
CA VAL A 245 10.91 -11.97 -19.27
C VAL A 245 11.41 -10.71 -18.60
N GLN A 246 10.69 -9.62 -18.63
CA GLN A 246 11.29 -8.34 -18.31
C GLN A 246 10.74 -7.62 -17.11
N LEU A 247 9.54 -7.95 -16.71
CA LEU A 247 8.91 -7.21 -15.63
C LEU A 247 8.95 -7.93 -14.29
N GLY A 248 9.63 -9.07 -14.22
CA GLY A 248 9.80 -9.77 -12.95
C GLY A 248 10.76 -9.04 -12.03
N ILE A 249 10.51 -9.14 -10.74
CA ILE A 249 11.37 -8.53 -9.74
C ILE A 249 12.18 -9.65 -9.08
N PRO A 250 13.48 -9.73 -9.30
CA PRO A 250 14.26 -10.83 -8.72
C PRO A 250 14.40 -10.68 -7.22
N HIS A 251 14.35 -11.81 -6.54
CA HIS A 251 14.49 -11.84 -5.09
C HIS A 251 15.96 -12.04 -4.73
N PRO A 252 16.56 -11.12 -3.98
CA PRO A 252 17.99 -11.26 -3.66
C PRO A 252 18.21 -12.30 -2.58
N ALA A 253 19.11 -13.22 -2.84
CA ALA A 253 19.39 -14.30 -1.90
C ALA A 253 20.03 -13.79 -0.61
N GLY A 254 20.64 -12.63 -0.64
CA GLY A 254 21.32 -12.12 0.54
C GLY A 254 20.42 -11.54 1.60
N LEU A 255 19.16 -11.27 1.26
CA LEU A 255 18.29 -10.57 2.21
C LEU A 255 18.11 -11.40 3.50
N LYS A 256 17.94 -12.71 3.37
CA LYS A 256 17.71 -13.55 4.54
C LYS A 256 18.94 -13.70 5.42
N LYS A 257 20.10 -13.27 4.94
CA LYS A 257 21.33 -13.37 5.71
C LYS A 257 21.72 -12.07 6.39
N ASN A 258 20.98 -11.00 6.14
CA ASN A 258 21.34 -9.71 6.68
C ASN A 258 21.09 -9.62 8.18
N LYS A 259 21.86 -8.78 8.85
CA LYS A 259 21.68 -8.56 10.27
C LYS A 259 20.42 -7.80 10.58
N SER A 260 20.06 -6.87 9.73
CA SER A 260 18.85 -6.06 9.93
C SER A 260 18.15 -5.85 8.60
N VAL A 261 16.83 -5.96 8.62
CA VAL A 261 15.98 -5.64 7.47
C VAL A 261 14.88 -4.72 7.95
N THR A 262 14.77 -3.56 7.32
CA THR A 262 13.70 -2.61 7.65
C THR A 262 12.71 -2.58 6.51
N ILE A 263 11.44 -2.49 6.85
CA ILE A 263 10.36 -2.52 5.87
C ILE A 263 9.78 -1.11 5.74
N LEU A 264 9.76 -0.58 4.52
CA LEU A 264 9.22 0.74 4.24
C LEU A 264 8.04 0.62 3.30
N ASP A 265 6.94 1.30 3.62
CA ASP A 265 5.77 1.32 2.75
C ASP A 265 5.95 2.42 1.72
N VAL A 266 6.03 2.04 0.46
CA VAL A 266 6.21 3.00 -0.62
C VAL A 266 5.02 2.99 -1.58
N GLY A 267 3.89 2.50 -1.13
CA GLY A 267 2.74 2.34 -2.02
C GLY A 267 2.17 3.63 -2.57
N ASP A 268 2.40 4.76 -1.90
CA ASP A 268 1.91 6.03 -2.42
C ASP A 268 2.54 6.38 -3.77
N ALA A 269 3.71 5.84 -4.06
CA ALA A 269 4.36 6.13 -5.34
C ALA A 269 3.53 5.66 -6.53
N TYR A 270 2.75 4.61 -6.33
CA TYR A 270 1.97 4.05 -7.42
C TYR A 270 0.88 5.00 -7.92
N PHE A 271 0.41 5.88 -7.05
CA PHE A 271 -0.68 6.78 -7.41
C PHE A 271 -0.27 7.83 -8.44
N SER A 272 1.01 7.96 -8.69
CA SER A 272 1.47 8.91 -9.70
C SER A 272 1.48 8.33 -11.11
N VAL A 273 1.16 7.06 -11.28
CA VAL A 273 1.25 6.38 -12.56
C VAL A 273 -0.15 5.95 -13.00
N PRO A 274 -0.59 6.33 -14.20
CA PRO A 274 -1.93 5.93 -14.64
C PRO A 274 -1.98 4.44 -15.00
N LEU A 275 -3.16 3.87 -14.80
CA LEU A 275 -3.42 2.47 -15.13
C LEU A 275 -4.00 2.39 -16.53
N ASP A 276 -3.60 1.35 -17.27
CA ASP A 276 -4.14 1.06 -18.59
C ASP A 276 -5.67 1.21 -18.59
N PRO A 277 -6.25 2.11 -19.39
CA PRO A 277 -7.70 2.31 -19.32
C PRO A 277 -8.51 1.05 -19.59
N ASP A 278 -8.02 0.14 -20.43
CA ASP A 278 -8.75 -1.08 -20.72
C ASP A 278 -8.78 -2.05 -19.56
N PHE A 279 -7.89 -1.87 -18.60
CA PHE A 279 -7.82 -2.77 -17.44
C PHE A 279 -8.56 -2.22 -16.23
N ARG A 280 -8.90 -0.95 -16.22
CA ARG A 280 -9.45 -0.29 -15.03
C ARG A 280 -10.73 -0.96 -14.53
N ARG A 281 -11.52 -1.49 -15.45
CA ARG A 281 -12.81 -2.10 -15.07
C ARG A 281 -12.64 -3.28 -14.12
N TYR A 282 -11.48 -3.94 -14.16
CA TYR A 282 -11.24 -5.10 -13.31
C TYR A 282 -10.86 -4.73 -11.88
N THR A 283 -10.61 -3.43 -11.61
CA THR A 283 -10.26 -2.97 -10.27
C THR A 283 -11.48 -2.47 -9.50
N ALA A 284 -12.66 -2.72 -9.99
CA ALA A 284 -13.89 -2.19 -9.39
C ALA A 284 -14.07 -2.68 -7.96
N PHE A 285 -14.58 -1.81 -7.11
CA PHE A 285 -14.90 -2.14 -5.74
C PHE A 285 -16.12 -1.36 -5.29
N THR A 286 -16.65 -1.72 -4.12
CA THR A 286 -17.90 -1.18 -3.63
C THR A 286 -17.76 -0.78 -2.17
N ILE A 287 -18.22 0.43 -1.82
CA ILE A 287 -18.41 0.76 -0.41
C ILE A 287 -19.84 0.38 -0.08
N PRO A 288 -20.06 -0.59 0.80
CA PRO A 288 -21.43 -1.02 1.08
C PRO A 288 -22.17 0.01 1.92
N SER A 289 -23.49 -0.05 1.88
CA SER A 289 -24.30 0.78 2.75
C SER A 289 -24.55 0.05 4.07
N THR A 290 -24.92 0.82 5.09
CA THR A 290 -25.24 0.22 6.38
C THR A 290 -26.44 -0.70 6.24
N ASN A 291 -26.28 -1.95 6.65
CA ASN A 291 -27.33 -2.96 6.56
C ASN A 291 -27.85 -3.14 5.14
N ASN A 292 -27.09 -2.75 4.14
CA ASN A 292 -27.48 -2.88 2.74
C ASN A 292 -28.80 -2.18 2.43
N GLU A 293 -29.04 -1.07 3.10
CA GLU A 293 -30.30 -0.37 2.91
C GLU A 293 -30.35 0.36 1.58
N THR A 294 -29.20 0.74 1.02
CA THR A 294 -29.14 1.38 -0.29
C THR A 294 -28.08 0.70 -1.11
N PRO A 295 -28.07 0.91 -2.42
CA PRO A 295 -26.97 0.36 -3.21
C PRO A 295 -25.64 0.94 -2.79
N GLY A 296 -24.59 0.14 -2.85
CA GLY A 296 -23.27 0.60 -2.51
C GLY A 296 -22.74 1.60 -3.54
N ILE A 297 -21.69 2.30 -3.15
CA ILE A 297 -21.05 3.25 -4.04
C ILE A 297 -19.94 2.51 -4.78
N ARG A 298 -19.95 2.56 -6.09
CA ARG A 298 -19.03 1.78 -6.91
C ARG A 298 -17.97 2.68 -7.51
N TYR A 299 -16.72 2.21 -7.46
CA TYR A 299 -15.56 2.90 -8.01
C TYR A 299 -14.67 1.96 -8.79
N GLN A 300 -13.81 2.53 -9.61
CA GLN A 300 -12.69 1.80 -10.21
C GLN A 300 -11.45 2.69 -10.15
N TYR A 301 -10.28 2.08 -10.26
CA TYR A 301 -9.01 2.81 -10.20
C TYR A 301 -8.65 3.40 -11.55
N ASN A 302 -8.07 4.60 -11.51
CA ASN A 302 -7.48 5.25 -12.68
C ASN A 302 -5.96 5.19 -12.65
N VAL A 303 -5.39 4.83 -11.50
CA VAL A 303 -3.93 4.80 -11.29
C VAL A 303 -3.57 3.41 -10.78
N LEU A 304 -2.27 3.13 -10.71
CA LEU A 304 -1.83 1.82 -10.22
C LEU A 304 -2.31 1.64 -8.78
N PRO A 305 -3.08 0.59 -8.50
CA PRO A 305 -3.63 0.44 -7.15
C PRO A 305 -2.60 -0.13 -6.18
N GLN A 306 -2.69 0.32 -4.94
CA GLN A 306 -1.91 -0.32 -3.88
C GLN A 306 -2.44 -1.74 -3.65
N GLY A 307 -1.54 -2.67 -3.44
CA GLY A 307 -1.91 -4.06 -3.20
C GLY A 307 -2.07 -4.91 -4.44
N TRP A 308 -2.05 -4.34 -5.62
CA TRP A 308 -2.12 -5.09 -6.87
C TRP A 308 -0.71 -5.47 -7.31
N LYS A 309 -0.51 -6.73 -7.69
CA LYS A 309 0.83 -7.17 -8.02
C LYS A 309 1.40 -6.51 -9.26
N GLY A 310 0.55 -5.98 -10.12
CA GLY A 310 1.03 -5.27 -11.30
C GLY A 310 1.64 -3.92 -11.00
N SER A 311 1.29 -3.32 -9.86
CA SER A 311 1.78 -1.99 -9.56
C SER A 311 3.29 -1.95 -9.37
N PRO A 312 3.89 -2.79 -8.52
CA PRO A 312 5.35 -2.78 -8.44
C PRO A 312 6.02 -3.21 -9.74
N ALA A 313 5.41 -4.12 -10.49
CA ALA A 313 6.03 -4.57 -11.74
C ALA A 313 6.06 -3.45 -12.76
N ILE A 314 4.97 -2.71 -12.90
CA ILE A 314 4.93 -1.60 -13.84
C ILE A 314 5.82 -0.47 -13.38
N PHE A 315 5.87 -0.22 -12.07
CA PHE A 315 6.68 0.86 -11.53
C PHE A 315 8.16 0.48 -11.41
N GLN A 316 8.53 -0.75 -11.77
CA GLN A 316 9.88 -1.26 -11.52
C GLN A 316 10.97 -0.41 -12.17
N ALA A 317 10.77 -0.03 -13.42
CA ALA A 317 11.78 0.76 -14.10
C ALA A 317 11.96 2.11 -13.41
N SER A 318 10.86 2.72 -12.99
CA SER A 318 10.93 3.99 -12.27
C SER A 318 11.62 3.82 -10.93
N MET A 319 11.27 2.76 -10.20
CA MET A 319 11.88 2.54 -8.88
C MET A 319 13.37 2.26 -9.03
N THR A 320 13.76 1.52 -10.04
CA THR A 320 15.17 1.24 -10.29
C THR A 320 15.94 2.57 -10.52
N LYS A 321 15.33 3.44 -11.31
CA LYS A 321 15.96 4.72 -11.59
C LYS A 321 16.03 5.59 -10.34
N ILE A 322 14.97 5.60 -9.54
CA ILE A 322 14.92 6.38 -8.32
C ILE A 322 15.97 5.90 -7.31
N LEU A 323 16.12 4.58 -7.19
CA LEU A 323 17.02 4.01 -6.21
C LEU A 323 18.48 3.98 -6.65
N GLU A 324 18.75 4.16 -7.93
CA GLU A 324 20.11 3.97 -8.44
C GLU A 324 21.15 4.80 -7.71
N PRO A 325 20.95 6.11 -7.47
CA PRO A 325 21.99 6.88 -6.78
C PRO A 325 22.26 6.35 -5.36
N PHE A 326 21.21 5.94 -4.67
CA PHE A 326 21.38 5.41 -3.33
C PHE A 326 22.12 4.07 -3.38
N ARG A 327 21.78 3.21 -4.34
CA ARG A 327 22.44 1.91 -4.45
C ARG A 327 23.93 2.08 -4.80
N MET A 328 24.25 3.03 -5.68
CA MET A 328 25.64 3.25 -6.06
C MET A 328 26.46 3.77 -4.88
N LYS A 329 25.85 4.59 -4.04
CA LYS A 329 26.54 5.11 -2.88
C LYS A 329 26.64 4.07 -1.77
N ASN A 330 25.73 3.11 -1.75
CA ASN A 330 25.65 2.10 -0.68
C ASN A 330 25.54 0.70 -1.26
N PRO A 331 26.58 0.22 -1.94
CA PRO A 331 26.47 -1.08 -2.62
C PRO A 331 26.28 -2.26 -1.70
N GLU A 332 26.57 -2.08 -0.42
CA GLU A 332 26.41 -3.17 0.53
C GLU A 332 24.98 -3.34 1.02
N ILE A 333 24.08 -2.41 0.69
CA ILE A 333 22.71 -2.49 1.17
C ILE A 333 21.86 -3.22 0.14
N VAL A 334 21.04 -4.16 0.62
CA VAL A 334 20.18 -4.97 -0.23
C VAL A 334 18.77 -4.37 -0.18
N ILE A 335 18.18 -4.10 -1.33
CA ILE A 335 16.84 -3.54 -1.40
C ILE A 335 15.98 -4.45 -2.27
N TYR A 336 14.84 -4.88 -1.73
CA TYR A 336 13.89 -5.73 -2.43
C TYR A 336 12.49 -5.14 -2.33
N GLN A 337 11.78 -5.08 -3.44
CA GLN A 337 10.43 -4.56 -3.47
C GLN A 337 9.44 -5.72 -3.53
N TYR A 338 8.50 -5.74 -2.60
CA TYR A 338 7.43 -6.72 -2.59
C TYR A 338 6.10 -6.00 -2.41
N VAL A 339 5.27 -6.04 -3.41
CA VAL A 339 3.98 -5.34 -3.46
C VAL A 339 4.19 -3.87 -3.11
N ASP A 340 3.67 -3.41 -1.97
CA ASP A 340 3.76 -2.00 -1.60
C ASP A 340 4.98 -1.68 -0.75
N ASP A 341 5.83 -2.63 -0.47
CA ASP A 341 6.89 -2.48 0.53
C ASP A 341 8.28 -2.58 -0.07
N LEU A 342 9.21 -1.84 0.50
CA LEU A 342 10.63 -2.05 0.28
C LEU A 342 11.23 -2.72 1.50
N TYR A 343 11.99 -3.79 1.27
CA TYR A 343 12.72 -4.50 2.30
C TYR A 343 14.19 -4.10 2.14
N VAL A 344 14.72 -3.41 3.15
CA VAL A 344 16.06 -2.82 3.06
C VAL A 344 16.96 -3.50 4.08
N GLY A 345 17.90 -4.28 3.59
CA GLY A 345 18.75 -5.11 4.45
C GLY A 345 20.19 -4.68 4.45
N SER A 346 20.84 -4.80 5.59
CA SER A 346 22.26 -4.54 5.70
C SER A 346 22.87 -5.36 6.82
N ASP A 347 24.19 -5.42 6.83
CA ASP A 347 24.94 -6.04 7.91
C ASP A 347 25.62 -5.01 8.80
N LEU A 348 25.21 -3.77 8.71
CA LEU A 348 25.76 -2.69 9.52
C LEU A 348 25.31 -2.81 10.97
N GLU A 349 26.02 -2.15 11.87
CA GLU A 349 25.56 -2.01 13.23
C GLU A 349 24.22 -1.29 13.22
N ILE A 350 23.41 -1.55 14.26
CA ILE A 350 22.01 -1.12 14.20
C ILE A 350 21.88 0.40 14.06
N GLU A 351 22.72 1.16 14.71
CA GLU A 351 22.64 2.61 14.60
C GLU A 351 22.99 3.08 13.20
N GLN A 352 23.99 2.45 12.59
CA GLN A 352 24.36 2.79 11.23
C GLN A 352 23.29 2.36 10.25
N HIS A 353 22.67 1.21 10.50
CA HIS A 353 21.56 0.76 9.68
C HIS A 353 20.42 1.76 9.70
N ARG A 354 20.06 2.21 10.90
CA ARG A 354 18.97 3.18 11.03
C ARG A 354 19.30 4.49 10.36
N ALA A 355 20.57 4.91 10.42
CA ALA A 355 20.97 6.13 9.73
C ALA A 355 20.82 5.99 8.22
N LYS A 356 21.16 4.80 7.70
CA LYS A 356 20.98 4.57 6.26
C LYS A 356 19.51 4.52 5.87
N ILE A 357 18.66 4.00 6.74
CA ILE A 357 17.23 4.00 6.49
C ILE A 357 16.72 5.45 6.40
N GLU A 358 17.16 6.32 7.32
CA GLU A 358 16.75 7.71 7.24
C GLU A 358 17.28 8.39 6.01
N GLU A 359 18.50 8.06 5.59
CA GLU A 359 19.06 8.59 4.36
C GLU A 359 18.22 8.17 3.15
N LEU A 360 17.79 6.91 3.12
CA LEU A 360 16.95 6.43 2.04
C LEU A 360 15.58 7.11 2.08
N ARG A 361 15.01 7.28 3.26
CA ARG A 361 13.73 7.97 3.36
C ARG A 361 13.81 9.40 2.85
N GLU A 362 14.89 10.09 3.16
CA GLU A 362 15.10 11.45 2.63
C GLU A 362 15.29 11.42 1.12
N HIS A 363 16.01 10.43 0.61
CA HIS A 363 16.19 10.29 -0.83
C HIS A 363 14.86 10.10 -1.53
N LEU A 364 14.01 9.24 -0.99
CA LEU A 364 12.69 9.00 -1.57
C LEU A 364 11.81 10.24 -1.47
N LEU A 365 11.94 10.98 -0.38
CA LEU A 365 11.16 12.20 -0.22
C LEU A 365 11.53 13.25 -1.26
N ARG A 366 12.80 13.31 -1.64
CA ARG A 366 13.20 14.24 -2.69
C ARG A 366 12.56 13.92 -4.03
N TRP A 367 12.19 12.66 -4.23
CA TRP A 367 11.44 12.29 -5.43
C TRP A 367 9.94 12.43 -5.24
N GLY A 368 9.50 12.90 -4.08
CA GLY A 368 8.09 13.12 -3.81
C GLY A 368 7.37 11.97 -3.13
N PHE A 369 8.09 10.97 -2.66
CA PHE A 369 7.46 9.82 -2.03
C PHE A 369 7.64 9.88 -0.53
N THR A 370 6.52 9.98 0.18
CA THR A 370 6.57 9.93 1.63
C THR A 370 6.59 8.48 2.10
N THR A 371 7.31 8.25 3.17
CA THR A 371 7.32 6.94 3.82
C THR A 371 6.94 7.16 5.28
N PRO A 372 6.36 6.16 5.92
CA PRO A 372 5.92 6.37 7.31
C PRO A 372 7.09 6.67 8.24
N ASP A 373 6.81 7.53 9.20
CA ASP A 373 7.79 7.78 10.23
C ASP A 373 8.03 6.52 11.01
N LYS A 374 9.29 6.36 11.50
CA LYS A 374 9.58 5.24 12.26
C LYS A 374 8.97 5.36 13.60
N LYS A 375 7.87 4.78 13.83
CA LYS A 375 7.31 4.65 15.15
C LYS A 375 7.60 3.26 15.62
N HIS A 376 8.39 3.15 16.67
CA HIS A 376 8.73 1.86 17.18
C HIS A 376 7.54 1.24 17.87
N GLN A 377 7.17 0.07 17.44
CA GLN A 377 6.19 -0.70 18.15
C GLN A 377 6.89 -1.24 19.40
N LYS A 378 6.35 -0.93 20.55
CA LYS A 378 7.03 -1.26 21.79
C LYS A 378 6.89 -2.72 22.21
N GLU A 379 5.88 -3.39 21.70
CA GLU A 379 5.63 -4.78 22.07
C GLU A 379 5.58 -5.67 20.84
N PRO A 380 6.17 -6.84 20.88
CA PRO A 380 6.01 -7.81 19.81
C PRO A 380 4.56 -8.28 19.71
N PRO A 381 4.13 -8.74 18.55
CA PRO A 381 4.92 -8.89 17.34
C PRO A 381 5.06 -7.58 16.61
N PHE A 382 6.21 -7.39 16.01
CA PHE A 382 6.47 -6.17 15.29
C PHE A 382 6.04 -6.42 13.86
N LEU A 383 4.86 -5.94 13.52
CA LEU A 383 4.28 -6.28 12.22
C LEU A 383 4.12 -5.10 11.30
N TRP A 384 4.60 -3.90 11.76
CA TRP A 384 4.35 -2.79 10.91
C TRP A 384 5.53 -2.38 10.14
N MET A 385 5.27 -1.53 9.15
CA MET A 385 6.30 -0.90 8.35
C MET A 385 7.17 -0.04 9.25
N GLY A 386 8.42 0.04 8.90
CA GLY A 386 9.36 0.90 9.62
C GLY A 386 10.08 0.26 10.72
N TYR A 387 9.83 -1.09 10.99
CA TYR A 387 10.62 -1.65 11.99
C TYR A 387 11.45 -2.77 11.51
N GLU A 388 12.29 -3.23 12.38
CA GLU A 388 13.44 -4.03 11.98
C GLU A 388 13.22 -5.50 12.21
N LEU A 389 13.60 -6.29 11.23
CA LEU A 389 13.71 -7.73 11.37
C LEU A 389 15.20 -8.07 11.42
N HIS A 390 15.52 -9.19 12.03
CA HIS A 390 16.92 -9.63 12.14
C HIS A 390 17.03 -11.06 11.62
N PRO A 391 17.02 -11.22 10.30
CA PRO A 391 16.95 -12.57 9.73
C PRO A 391 18.14 -13.46 10.05
N ASP A 392 19.30 -12.87 10.27
CA ASP A 392 20.47 -13.69 10.58
C ASP A 392 20.32 -14.44 11.90
N LYS A 393 19.37 -14.03 12.75
CA LYS A 393 19.11 -14.70 14.02
C LYS A 393 17.97 -15.69 13.93
N TRP A 394 17.36 -15.87 12.78
CA TRP A 394 16.28 -16.84 12.65
C TRP A 394 16.88 -18.23 12.63
N THR A 395 16.55 -19.02 13.61
CA THR A 395 17.13 -20.34 13.78
C THR A 395 16.16 -21.40 13.29
N VAL A 396 16.73 -22.48 12.79
CA VAL A 396 15.92 -23.64 12.48
C VAL A 396 15.63 -24.34 13.81
N GLN A 397 14.35 -24.60 14.06
CA GLN A 397 13.95 -25.31 15.26
C GLN A 397 14.14 -26.79 15.00
N PRO A 398 15.09 -27.45 15.65
CA PRO A 398 15.23 -28.88 15.43
C PRO A 398 14.07 -29.63 16.09
N ILE A 399 13.63 -30.69 15.45
CA ILE A 399 12.63 -31.56 16.04
C ILE A 399 13.30 -32.45 17.03
N LYS A 400 12.89 -32.36 18.30
CA LYS A 400 13.50 -33.14 19.34
C LYS A 400 12.55 -34.23 19.80
N LEU A 401 13.09 -35.45 19.92
CA LEU A 401 12.32 -36.53 20.48
C LEU A 401 12.44 -36.52 22.00
N PRO A 402 11.43 -36.97 22.72
CA PRO A 402 11.50 -36.94 24.19
C PRO A 402 12.68 -37.75 24.71
N GLU A 403 13.27 -37.28 25.79
CA GLU A 403 14.31 -38.03 26.49
C GLU A 403 13.72 -38.48 27.81
N LYS A 404 13.66 -39.78 27.99
CA LYS A 404 13.04 -40.34 29.18
C LYS A 404 13.95 -41.46 29.73
N GLU A 405 13.94 -41.59 31.05
CA GLU A 405 14.62 -42.72 31.65
C GLU A 405 13.78 -43.97 31.56
N ASP A 406 12.49 -43.79 31.79
CA ASP A 406 11.55 -44.93 31.73
C ASP A 406 10.54 -44.69 30.64
N TRP A 407 10.39 -45.64 29.75
CA TRP A 407 9.45 -45.56 28.66
C TRP A 407 8.28 -46.50 28.92
N THR A 408 7.08 -45.96 28.88
CA THR A 408 5.87 -46.79 28.98
C THR A 408 5.46 -47.26 27.60
N VAL A 409 4.57 -48.23 27.56
CA VAL A 409 4.00 -48.70 26.30
C VAL A 409 3.36 -47.52 25.55
N ASN A 410 2.64 -46.67 26.26
CA ASN A 410 2.00 -45.52 25.65
C ASN A 410 3.02 -44.58 25.07
N ASP A 411 4.12 -44.33 25.78
CA ASP A 411 5.19 -43.46 25.27
C ASP A 411 5.76 -43.99 23.97
N ILE A 412 5.99 -45.29 23.90
CA ILE A 412 6.57 -45.89 22.72
C ILE A 412 5.60 -45.88 21.56
N GLN A 413 4.31 -46.09 21.84
CA GLN A 413 3.31 -46.02 20.77
C GLN A 413 3.25 -44.64 20.18
N LYS A 414 3.26 -43.60 21.02
CA LYS A 414 3.27 -42.25 20.53
C LYS A 414 4.54 -41.96 19.72
N LEU A 415 5.67 -42.41 20.20
CA LEU A 415 6.95 -42.19 19.52
C LEU A 415 6.95 -42.85 18.15
N VAL A 416 6.47 -44.10 18.09
CA VAL A 416 6.44 -44.83 16.83
C VAL A 416 5.52 -44.13 15.84
N GLY A 417 4.37 -43.67 16.33
CA GLY A 417 3.44 -42.96 15.45
C GLY A 417 4.06 -41.70 14.88
N LYS A 418 4.73 -40.91 15.72
CA LYS A 418 5.41 -39.71 15.26
C LYS A 418 6.50 -40.03 14.24
N LEU A 419 7.32 -41.05 14.52
CA LEU A 419 8.41 -41.39 13.63
C LEU A 419 7.90 -41.96 12.31
N ASN A 420 6.84 -42.74 12.35
CA ASN A 420 6.24 -43.23 11.11
C ASN A 420 5.76 -42.06 10.24
N TRP A 421 5.13 -41.08 10.86
CA TRP A 421 4.69 -39.92 10.12
C TRP A 421 5.90 -39.17 9.57
N ALA A 422 6.95 -39.00 10.39
CA ALA A 422 8.12 -38.27 9.96
C ALA A 422 8.90 -38.98 8.88
N SER A 423 8.74 -40.29 8.75
CA SER A 423 9.45 -41.04 7.72
C SER A 423 9.02 -40.63 6.32
N GLN A 424 7.87 -39.98 6.21
CA GLN A 424 7.42 -39.46 4.92
C GLN A 424 8.24 -38.24 4.51
N ILE A 425 8.85 -37.57 5.48
CA ILE A 425 9.59 -36.35 5.24
C ILE A 425 11.08 -36.56 5.32
N TYR A 426 11.53 -37.28 6.35
CA TYR A 426 12.97 -37.52 6.58
C TYR A 426 13.31 -38.91 6.14
N ALA A 427 14.15 -39.00 5.13
CA ALA A 427 14.63 -40.32 4.69
C ALA A 427 15.50 -40.92 5.77
N GLY A 428 15.39 -42.18 5.94
CA GLY A 428 16.23 -42.88 6.90
C GLY A 428 15.63 -43.12 8.27
N ILE A 429 14.50 -42.51 8.55
CA ILE A 429 13.79 -42.76 9.82
C ILE A 429 13.32 -44.21 9.82
N LYS A 430 13.61 -44.93 10.88
CA LYS A 430 13.24 -46.33 11.02
C LYS A 430 12.58 -46.55 12.37
N VAL A 431 11.65 -47.46 12.43
CA VAL A 431 10.93 -47.76 13.66
C VAL A 431 10.90 -49.25 13.97
N LYS A 432 11.65 -50.04 13.23
CA LYS A 432 11.56 -51.48 13.35
C LYS A 432 11.87 -51.98 14.78
N GLN A 433 12.98 -51.51 15.35
CA GLN A 433 13.37 -51.98 16.68
C GLN A 433 12.47 -51.41 17.77
N LEU A 434 11.98 -50.20 17.59
CA LEU A 434 11.04 -49.61 18.54
C LEU A 434 9.69 -50.34 18.49
N CYS A 435 9.24 -50.73 17.31
CA CYS A 435 8.03 -51.50 17.21
C CYS A 435 8.11 -52.85 17.88
N LYS A 436 9.31 -53.48 17.84
CA LYS A 436 9.47 -54.77 18.49
C LYS A 436 9.24 -54.70 19.99
N LEU A 437 9.47 -53.53 20.58
CA LEU A 437 9.26 -53.37 22.01
C LEU A 437 7.80 -53.48 22.40
N LEU A 438 6.90 -53.26 21.44
CA LEU A 438 5.47 -53.30 21.73
C LEU A 438 4.90 -54.70 21.66
N ARG A 439 5.69 -55.69 21.24
CA ARG A 439 5.18 -57.05 21.19
C ARG A 439 4.89 -57.58 22.60
N GLY A 440 3.72 -58.11 22.81
CA GLY A 440 3.37 -58.67 24.11
C GLY A 440 2.98 -57.62 25.14
N ALA A 441 2.85 -56.37 24.72
CA ALA A 441 2.46 -55.32 25.67
C ALA A 441 1.06 -55.53 26.17
N LYS A 442 0.84 -55.33 27.47
CA LYS A 442 -0.47 -55.59 28.06
C LYS A 442 -1.19 -54.32 28.48
N THR A 443 -0.55 -53.40 29.12
CA THR A 443 -1.20 -52.17 29.51
C THR A 443 -0.35 -50.97 29.06
N LEU A 444 -1.01 -49.85 28.89
CA LEU A 444 -0.35 -48.66 28.38
C LEU A 444 0.63 -48.08 29.37
N THR A 445 0.47 -48.36 30.65
CA THR A 445 1.36 -47.81 31.67
C THR A 445 2.51 -48.69 32.02
N ASP A 446 2.61 -49.87 31.41
CA ASP A 446 3.77 -50.76 31.67
C ASP A 446 5.02 -50.11 31.19
N ILE A 447 6.07 -50.21 31.99
CA ILE A 447 7.38 -49.72 31.63
C ILE A 447 8.09 -50.79 30.79
N VAL A 448 8.64 -50.37 29.67
CA VAL A 448 9.31 -51.27 28.74
C VAL A 448 10.77 -50.86 28.68
N PRO A 449 11.68 -51.76 29.05
CA PRO A 449 13.09 -51.41 28.90
C PRO A 449 13.48 -51.41 27.43
N LEU A 450 14.28 -50.44 27.05
CA LEU A 450 14.72 -50.34 25.67
C LEU A 450 15.87 -51.33 25.44
N THR A 451 15.77 -52.07 24.36
CA THR A 451 16.87 -52.91 23.96
C THR A 451 18.01 -52.05 23.40
N ALA A 452 19.21 -52.63 23.30
CA ALA A 452 20.31 -51.91 22.71
C ALA A 452 20.02 -51.51 21.28
N GLU A 453 19.35 -52.38 20.54
CA GLU A 453 18.97 -52.08 19.16
C GLU A 453 17.96 -50.94 19.10
N ALA A 454 17.02 -50.91 20.03
CA ALA A 454 16.03 -49.82 20.05
C ALA A 454 16.67 -48.50 20.43
N GLU A 455 17.61 -48.53 21.39
CA GLU A 455 18.32 -47.30 21.74
C GLU A 455 19.15 -46.76 20.58
N LEU A 456 19.79 -47.66 19.84
CA LEU A 456 20.54 -47.25 18.68
C LEU A 456 19.63 -46.64 17.61
N GLU A 457 18.50 -47.27 17.36
CA GLU A 457 17.56 -46.78 16.38
C GLU A 457 17.06 -45.39 16.79
N LEU A 458 16.74 -45.20 18.07
CA LEU A 458 16.29 -43.91 18.55
C LEU A 458 17.40 -42.87 18.41
N ALA A 459 18.64 -43.21 18.73
CA ALA A 459 19.74 -42.27 18.58
C ALA A 459 19.97 -41.90 17.13
N GLU A 460 19.86 -42.87 16.23
CA GLU A 460 20.03 -42.58 14.82
C GLU A 460 18.91 -41.69 14.31
N ASN A 461 17.70 -41.92 14.79
CA ASN A 461 16.58 -41.06 14.41
C ASN A 461 16.77 -39.64 14.94
N ARG A 462 17.28 -39.50 16.17
CA ARG A 462 17.56 -38.17 16.71
C ARG A 462 18.58 -37.44 15.86
N GLU A 463 19.58 -38.16 15.37
CA GLU A 463 20.60 -37.53 14.53
C GLU A 463 20.01 -37.08 13.20
N ILE A 464 19.13 -37.89 12.60
CA ILE A 464 18.50 -37.54 11.36
C ILE A 464 17.64 -36.28 11.54
N LEU A 465 16.90 -36.19 12.64
CA LEU A 465 16.01 -35.06 12.88
C LEU A 465 16.77 -33.80 13.29
N ARG A 466 18.05 -33.94 13.71
CA ARG A 466 18.82 -32.77 14.10
C ARG A 466 19.21 -31.92 12.91
N GLU A 467 19.43 -32.55 11.76
CA GLU A 467 19.88 -31.85 10.58
C GLU A 467 18.72 -31.38 9.73
N PRO A 468 18.85 -30.27 9.01
CA PRO A 468 17.82 -29.93 8.02
C PRO A 468 17.73 -31.03 6.97
N VAL A 469 16.57 -31.13 6.34
CA VAL A 469 16.38 -32.17 5.34
C VAL A 469 17.36 -31.94 4.20
N HIS A 470 18.19 -32.95 3.92
CA HIS A 470 19.19 -32.83 2.89
C HIS A 470 18.53 -32.77 1.52
N GLY A 471 19.06 -31.92 0.66
CA GLY A 471 18.57 -31.81 -0.68
C GLY A 471 17.28 -31.04 -0.81
N VAL A 472 16.79 -30.45 0.28
CA VAL A 472 15.61 -29.65 0.20
C VAL A 472 16.00 -28.28 -0.32
N TYR A 473 15.38 -27.86 -1.40
CA TYR A 473 15.58 -26.53 -1.91
C TYR A 473 14.25 -26.01 -2.41
N TYR A 474 14.16 -24.70 -2.48
CA TYR A 474 12.95 -24.06 -2.89
C TYR A 474 12.80 -24.12 -4.41
N ASP A 475 11.65 -24.55 -4.87
CA ASP A 475 11.31 -24.62 -6.29
C ASP A 475 10.35 -23.47 -6.61
N PRO A 476 10.81 -22.44 -7.33
CA PRO A 476 9.91 -21.31 -7.58
C PRO A 476 8.68 -21.65 -8.41
N SER A 477 8.64 -22.78 -9.08
CA SER A 477 7.47 -23.16 -9.88
C SER A 477 6.35 -23.76 -9.05
N LYS A 478 6.58 -24.00 -7.75
CA LYS A 478 5.58 -24.63 -6.89
C LYS A 478 5.18 -23.67 -5.76
N ASP A 479 3.96 -23.82 -5.28
CA ASP A 479 3.46 -22.98 -4.20
C ASP A 479 4.13 -23.31 -2.89
N LEU A 480 4.34 -22.28 -2.07
CA LEU A 480 4.67 -22.49 -0.67
C LEU A 480 3.40 -22.72 0.11
N ILE A 481 3.44 -23.64 1.05
CA ILE A 481 2.30 -23.93 1.92
C ILE A 481 2.76 -23.78 3.35
N ALA A 482 1.98 -23.10 4.17
CA ALA A 482 2.26 -22.96 5.60
C ALA A 482 1.10 -23.56 6.36
N GLU A 483 1.41 -24.50 7.22
CA GLU A 483 0.42 -25.16 8.05
C GLU A 483 0.66 -24.76 9.49
N ILE A 484 -0.40 -24.39 10.21
CA ILE A 484 -0.28 -23.90 11.58
C ILE A 484 -1.09 -24.79 12.49
N GLN A 485 -0.56 -25.11 13.66
CA GLN A 485 -1.27 -25.87 14.68
C GLN A 485 -1.31 -25.09 15.97
N LYS A 486 -2.45 -25.12 16.66
CA LYS A 486 -2.56 -24.57 18.00
C LYS A 486 -2.09 -25.64 18.99
N GLN A 487 -1.07 -25.32 19.80
CA GLN A 487 -0.54 -26.28 20.75
C GLN A 487 -1.05 -26.06 22.17
N GLY A 488 -1.61 -24.91 22.44
CA GLY A 488 -2.13 -24.58 23.75
C GLY A 488 -2.46 -23.11 23.79
N GLN A 489 -2.79 -22.60 24.98
CA GLN A 489 -3.11 -21.19 25.09
C GLN A 489 -1.89 -20.36 24.74
N GLY A 490 -2.00 -19.63 23.65
CA GLY A 490 -0.94 -18.74 23.24
C GLY A 490 0.26 -19.42 22.61
N GLN A 491 0.17 -20.70 22.30
CA GLN A 491 1.31 -21.43 21.73
C GLN A 491 0.90 -22.04 20.39
N TRP A 492 1.68 -21.75 19.36
CA TRP A 492 1.39 -22.18 18.00
C TRP A 492 2.66 -22.69 17.35
N THR A 493 2.53 -23.70 16.51
CA THR A 493 3.64 -24.18 15.69
C THR A 493 3.28 -24.09 14.22
N TYR A 494 4.29 -24.02 13.38
CA TYR A 494 4.05 -23.96 11.95
C TYR A 494 5.15 -24.66 11.16
N GLN A 495 4.80 -25.10 9.97
CA GLN A 495 5.73 -25.68 9.02
C GLN A 495 5.47 -25.05 7.67
N ILE A 496 6.54 -24.75 6.95
CA ILE A 496 6.44 -24.23 5.59
C ILE A 496 7.05 -25.28 4.66
N TYR A 497 6.31 -25.65 3.64
CA TYR A 497 6.75 -26.70 2.74
C TYR A 497 6.18 -26.49 1.35
N GLN A 498 6.66 -27.29 0.40
CA GLN A 498 6.09 -27.40 -0.93
C GLN A 498 5.72 -28.84 -1.16
N GLU A 499 4.71 -29.09 -2.02
CA GLU A 499 4.32 -30.46 -2.32
C GLU A 499 5.45 -31.13 -3.09
N PRO A 500 5.72 -32.42 -2.82
CA PRO A 500 5.07 -33.31 -1.89
C PRO A 500 5.73 -33.37 -0.52
N HIS A 501 5.59 -32.34 0.24
CA HIS A 501 5.84 -32.40 1.70
C HIS A 501 7.31 -32.38 2.14
N LYS A 502 8.17 -31.70 1.48
CA LYS A 502 9.51 -31.49 2.02
C LYS A 502 9.50 -30.19 2.81
N THR A 503 9.70 -30.29 4.09
CA THR A 503 9.64 -29.12 4.96
C THR A 503 10.83 -28.22 4.73
N LEU A 504 10.57 -26.96 4.41
CA LEU A 504 11.61 -25.97 4.22
C LEU A 504 11.92 -25.23 5.51
N LYS A 505 10.93 -25.03 6.36
CA LYS A 505 11.13 -24.32 7.61
C LYS A 505 10.08 -24.75 8.61
N THR A 506 10.47 -24.86 9.87
CA THR A 506 9.54 -25.05 10.98
C THR A 506 9.79 -23.95 11.99
N GLY A 507 8.80 -23.64 12.80
CA GLY A 507 8.98 -22.65 13.82
C GLY A 507 7.83 -22.67 14.80
N LYS A 508 7.89 -21.72 15.73
CA LYS A 508 6.84 -21.57 16.70
C LYS A 508 6.55 -20.11 16.91
N TYR A 509 5.32 -19.83 17.29
CA TYR A 509 4.86 -18.49 17.60
C TYR A 509 4.20 -18.54 18.96
N ALA A 510 4.62 -17.66 19.84
CA ALA A 510 4.02 -17.53 21.15
C ALA A 510 3.37 -16.17 21.24
N ARG A 511 2.23 -16.11 21.93
CA ARG A 511 1.54 -14.84 22.07
C ARG A 511 2.39 -13.85 22.84
N THR A 512 2.10 -12.59 22.67
CA THR A 512 2.72 -11.57 23.46
C THR A 512 2.21 -11.66 24.89
N LYS A 513 2.76 -10.85 25.76
CA LYS A 513 2.40 -10.91 27.16
C LYS A 513 1.01 -10.38 27.46
N SER A 514 0.29 -9.88 26.49
CA SER A 514 -1.06 -9.41 26.73
C SER A 514 -1.94 -10.54 27.26
N ALA A 515 -2.61 -10.32 28.35
CA ALA A 515 -3.38 -11.36 28.98
C ALA A 515 -4.72 -11.61 28.32
N HIS A 516 -5.19 -10.72 27.44
CA HIS A 516 -6.53 -10.84 26.90
C HIS A 516 -6.58 -11.01 25.38
N THR A 517 -5.61 -11.69 24.81
CA THR A 517 -5.65 -11.97 23.38
C THR A 517 -6.50 -13.21 23.14
N ASN A 518 -7.23 -13.20 22.03
CA ASN A 518 -8.01 -14.36 21.66
C ASN A 518 -7.31 -15.12 20.53
N ASP A 519 -7.86 -16.28 20.18
CA ASP A 519 -7.23 -17.13 19.18
C ASP A 519 -7.18 -16.48 17.81
N VAL A 520 -8.21 -15.73 17.41
CA VAL A 520 -8.18 -15.10 16.10
C VAL A 520 -7.08 -14.07 16.04
N LYS A 521 -6.92 -13.27 17.07
CA LYS A 521 -5.86 -12.27 17.12
C LYS A 521 -4.49 -12.93 17.03
N GLN A 522 -4.30 -13.99 17.81
CA GLN A 522 -3.01 -14.68 17.82
C GLN A 522 -2.73 -15.32 16.47
N LEU A 523 -3.72 -15.96 15.88
CA LEU A 523 -3.50 -16.60 14.59
C LEU A 523 -3.25 -15.57 13.50
N THR A 524 -3.95 -14.43 13.55
CA THR A 524 -3.71 -13.37 12.59
C THR A 524 -2.28 -12.84 12.70
N GLU A 525 -1.79 -12.67 13.92
CA GLU A 525 -0.41 -12.23 14.12
C GLU A 525 0.57 -13.28 13.61
N ALA A 526 0.28 -14.56 13.85
CA ALA A 526 1.16 -15.62 13.37
C ALA A 526 1.20 -15.66 11.85
N VAL A 527 0.05 -15.49 11.20
CA VAL A 527 0.01 -15.49 9.74
C VAL A 527 0.87 -14.34 9.19
N GLN A 528 0.77 -13.17 9.78
CA GLN A 528 1.56 -12.04 9.31
C GLN A 528 3.06 -12.24 9.55
N LYS A 529 3.43 -12.80 10.71
CA LYS A 529 4.83 -13.06 11.00
C LYS A 529 5.41 -14.09 10.03
N ILE A 530 4.67 -15.18 9.79
CA ILE A 530 5.15 -16.22 8.88
C ILE A 530 5.25 -15.69 7.47
N SER A 531 4.30 -14.83 7.07
CA SER A 531 4.36 -14.22 5.76
C SER A 531 5.59 -13.33 5.60
N LEU A 532 5.91 -12.53 6.64
CA LEU A 532 7.09 -11.68 6.57
C LEU A 532 8.36 -12.51 6.44
N GLU A 533 8.45 -13.60 7.23
CA GLU A 533 9.61 -14.48 7.10
C GLU A 533 9.70 -15.06 5.69
N SER A 534 8.57 -15.45 5.14
CA SER A 534 8.56 -16.05 3.81
C SER A 534 8.94 -15.05 2.73
N ILE A 535 8.50 -13.81 2.85
CA ILE A 535 8.90 -12.77 1.90
C ILE A 535 10.41 -12.56 1.94
N VAL A 536 10.97 -12.50 3.14
CA VAL A 536 12.42 -12.29 3.28
C VAL A 536 13.20 -13.48 2.72
N ILE A 537 12.76 -14.70 3.00
CA ILE A 537 13.51 -15.87 2.59
C ILE A 537 13.29 -16.22 1.12
N TRP A 538 12.05 -16.19 0.65
CA TRP A 538 11.72 -16.69 -0.68
C TRP A 538 11.10 -15.69 -1.61
N GLY A 539 10.63 -14.59 -1.12
CA GLY A 539 9.93 -13.60 -1.93
C GLY A 539 8.47 -13.88 -2.24
N UNK A 540 7.74 -14.75 -1.44
CA UNK A 540 6.45 -15.12 -1.62
C UNK A 540 5.88 -15.27 -0.35
N THR A 541 4.57 -15.16 -0.43
CA THR A 541 3.90 -15.61 0.80
C THR A 541 3.34 -17.02 0.60
N PRO A 542 3.25 -17.78 1.65
CA PRO A 542 2.68 -19.11 1.48
C PRO A 542 1.17 -19.08 1.48
N LYS A 543 0.58 -20.16 0.97
CA LYS A 543 -0.84 -20.40 1.16
C LYS A 543 -1.00 -21.05 2.53
N PHE A 544 -1.85 -20.47 3.36
CA PHE A 544 -1.98 -20.92 4.74
C PHE A 544 -3.08 -21.95 4.89
N ARG A 545 -2.80 -22.96 5.70
CA ARG A 545 -3.79 -23.94 6.13
C ARG A 545 -4.03 -23.70 7.61
N LEU A 546 -5.18 -23.11 7.92
CA LEU A 546 -5.45 -22.54 9.23
C LEU A 546 -6.29 -23.51 10.08
N PRO A 547 -5.95 -23.66 11.37
CA PRO A 547 -6.66 -24.58 12.27
C PRO A 547 -7.83 -23.89 12.94
N MET A 548 -8.77 -23.40 12.16
CA MET A 548 -9.88 -22.63 12.68
C MET A 548 -11.03 -22.76 11.72
N GLN A 549 -12.25 -22.58 12.20
CA GLN A 549 -13.41 -22.60 11.33
C GLN A 549 -13.42 -21.37 10.44
N LYS A 550 -13.81 -21.60 9.20
CA LYS A 550 -13.79 -20.53 8.21
C LYS A 550 -14.64 -19.34 8.65
N GLU A 551 -15.81 -19.61 9.22
CA GLU A 551 -16.71 -18.53 9.61
C GLU A 551 -16.12 -17.66 10.72
N THR A 552 -15.44 -18.28 11.67
CA THR A 552 -14.81 -17.52 12.75
C THR A 552 -13.72 -16.63 12.21
N TRP A 553 -12.87 -17.18 11.35
CA TRP A 553 -11.78 -16.41 10.76
C TRP A 553 -12.33 -15.27 9.91
N ASP A 554 -13.28 -15.58 9.02
CA ASP A 554 -13.81 -14.58 8.10
C ASP A 554 -14.46 -13.42 8.83
N THR A 555 -15.06 -13.69 9.99
CA THR A 555 -15.71 -12.64 10.76
C THR A 555 -14.73 -11.68 11.42
N TRP A 556 -13.61 -12.18 11.89
CA TRP A 556 -12.77 -11.41 12.80
C TRP A 556 -11.37 -11.05 12.36
N TRP A 557 -10.82 -11.69 11.34
CA TRP A 557 -9.40 -11.47 11.03
C TRP A 557 -9.10 -10.01 10.67
N MET A 558 -10.04 -9.32 10.05
CA MET A 558 -9.82 -7.94 9.62
C MET A 558 -9.55 -6.99 10.78
N GLU A 559 -10.02 -7.35 11.97
CA GLU A 559 -9.81 -6.50 13.13
C GLU A 559 -8.35 -6.45 13.57
N TYR A 560 -7.56 -7.42 13.16
CA TYR A 560 -6.19 -7.55 13.63
C TYR A 560 -5.17 -7.48 12.51
N TRP A 561 -5.59 -7.25 11.30
CA TRP A 561 -4.69 -7.24 10.15
C TRP A 561 -3.96 -5.91 10.05
N GLN A 562 -2.62 -5.95 9.81
CA GLN A 562 -1.80 -4.75 9.76
C GLN A 562 -1.01 -4.62 8.47
N ALA A 563 -0.86 -5.68 7.70
CA ALA A 563 -0.04 -5.66 6.49
C ALA A 563 -0.80 -5.10 5.31
N THR A 564 -0.07 -4.68 4.29
CA THR A 564 -0.68 -4.17 3.06
C THR A 564 -1.03 -5.28 2.09
N TRP A 565 -0.41 -6.45 2.23
CA TRP A 565 -0.69 -7.62 1.41
C TRP A 565 -1.54 -8.59 2.19
N ILE A 566 -2.23 -9.49 1.48
CA ILE A 566 -3.07 -10.51 2.08
C ILE A 566 -2.72 -11.84 1.42
N PRO A 567 -2.26 -12.84 2.18
CA PRO A 567 -1.96 -14.14 1.60
C PRO A 567 -3.23 -14.96 1.38
N GLU A 568 -3.07 -16.08 0.71
CA GLU A 568 -4.18 -17.01 0.55
C GLU A 568 -4.29 -17.92 1.76
N TRP A 569 -5.50 -18.37 2.08
CA TRP A 569 -5.68 -19.31 3.18
C TRP A 569 -6.82 -20.29 2.89
N GLU A 570 -6.75 -21.41 3.55
CA GLU A 570 -7.80 -22.41 3.57
C GLU A 570 -7.88 -22.98 4.98
N PHE A 571 -8.90 -23.75 5.27
CA PHE A 571 -9.17 -24.16 6.62
C PHE A 571 -9.13 -25.67 6.73
N VAL A 572 -8.44 -26.17 7.76
CA VAL A 572 -8.22 -27.59 7.92
C VAL A 572 -8.38 -27.97 9.38
N ASN A 573 -8.70 -29.23 9.61
CA ASN A 573 -8.67 -29.78 10.95
C ASN A 573 -7.32 -30.48 11.09
N THR A 574 -6.51 -30.04 12.04
CA THR A 574 -5.20 -30.62 12.24
C THR A 574 -5.33 -32.04 12.78
N PRO A 575 -4.75 -33.03 12.13
CA PRO A 575 -4.77 -34.39 12.70
C PRO A 575 -4.06 -34.41 14.04
N PRO A 576 -4.56 -35.17 15.02
CA PRO A 576 -3.91 -35.18 16.33
C PRO A 576 -2.46 -35.61 16.29
N LEU A 577 -2.08 -36.51 15.39
CA LEU A 577 -0.69 -36.96 15.32
C LEU A 577 0.23 -35.84 14.87
N VAL A 578 -0.21 -35.03 13.92
CA VAL A 578 0.60 -33.91 13.47
C VAL A 578 0.77 -32.88 14.58
N LYS A 579 -0.32 -32.60 15.30
CA LYS A 579 -0.25 -31.68 16.41
C LYS A 579 0.71 -32.17 17.47
N LEU A 580 0.68 -33.47 17.78
CA LEU A 580 1.54 -34.04 18.79
C LEU A 580 3.01 -34.02 18.34
N TRP A 581 3.26 -34.28 17.06
CA TRP A 581 4.62 -34.31 16.54
C TRP A 581 5.31 -32.98 16.74
N TYR A 582 4.60 -31.87 16.49
CA TYR A 582 5.20 -30.55 16.60
C TYR A 582 4.97 -29.90 17.95
N GLN A 583 4.51 -30.66 18.94
CA GLN A 583 4.20 -30.10 20.25
C GLN A 583 5.44 -29.44 20.86
N LEU A 584 5.23 -28.23 21.41
CA LEU A 584 6.34 -27.51 22.01
C LEU A 584 6.74 -28.17 23.33
N GLU A 585 8.04 -28.25 23.55
CA GLU A 585 8.52 -28.73 24.83
C GLU A 585 8.44 -27.63 25.85
N LYS A 586 8.08 -27.99 27.07
CA LYS A 586 7.98 -27.01 28.15
C LYS A 586 9.34 -26.68 28.74
#